data_2198793bd05b803aec69a4bae640d0dd
#
_entry.id   2198793bd05b803aec69a4bae640d0dd
#
_cell.length_a   1.000
_cell.length_b   1.000
_cell.length_c   1.000
_cell.angle_alpha   90.00
_cell.angle_beta   90.00
_cell.angle_gamma   90.00
#
_symmetry.space_group_name_H-M   'P 1'
#
loop_
_entity.id
_entity.type
_entity.pdbx_description
1 polymer ?
#
loop_
_entity_poly.entity_id
_entity_poly.type
_entity_poly.pdbx_seq_one_letter_code
_entity_poly.pdbx_strand_id
1 'polypeptide(L)'
;MTKIQYKDYNQNDFLLFPPCIGDFVPENHPVRTVNAILDNLDISEIESTYKGGGTTSYHPRMLLKVIVYAYLTNIYSGRRMASLLEENVFFMWLSGMNRPDFRTINRFRSERLADGRFESIFHQVVELLHDEGLISLDVQYIDGTKIESVANKYTFVWKGSVEKNKEKLLAKVDGVLKEAEEALAEENAAEQPEEITKEDLQQRTDRILEKMDKDGVADRKLRKSVAKVKEESLPKLDEYDKHLEILGDRNSYSKTDPDATFMHMKEDAMNNGQTKPGYNVQISTENQYIVNYDLYWRPTDYGTLIPFLQSFRDKFGFHSSEIVADSGYGSEQNYEFMFANGMTPYVKYNMFHKEMKRKFLKNPFLQANMYYNEDQDYYVCPMGQHMEHTADRKTVSDLGYVSHTSVYSAADCSRCPLRGMCYTGRRDRRSMEVNHRANSYRSAAKALLTSERGLMHRSNRPIEPEACFGNIKFNHGFKRFRLRSTRKTKVEWGLVSLAHNLRKYVAYKAKSKHKQAQSMALVAEKPAMKSAV
;
A
#
# COMPACT_ATOMS: atom_id res chain seq x y z
N MET A 1 -65.75 -20.71 2.74
CA MET A 1 -64.44 -20.07 2.38
C MET A 1 -64.38 -18.75 3.11
N THR A 2 -63.44 -18.55 4.00
CA THR A 2 -63.22 -17.30 4.70
C THR A 2 -62.71 -16.29 3.66
N LYS A 3 -63.42 -15.14 3.57
CA LYS A 3 -63.05 -14.06 2.65
C LYS A 3 -61.72 -13.46 3.09
N ILE A 4 -60.73 -13.43 2.19
CA ILE A 4 -59.41 -12.83 2.46
C ILE A 4 -59.62 -11.32 2.63
N GLN A 5 -59.19 -10.78 3.79
CA GLN A 5 -59.15 -9.33 4.01
C GLN A 5 -57.75 -8.81 3.72
N TYR A 6 -57.63 -7.81 2.86
CA TYR A 6 -56.39 -7.09 2.62
C TYR A 6 -56.36 -5.83 3.50
N LYS A 7 -55.13 -5.40 3.86
CA LYS A 7 -54.95 -4.10 4.52
C LYS A 7 -55.24 -2.99 3.50
N ASP A 8 -55.83 -1.89 3.99
CA ASP A 8 -56.05 -0.72 3.18
C ASP A 8 -54.72 -0.18 2.62
N TYR A 9 -54.73 0.25 1.35
CA TYR A 9 -53.61 0.76 0.61
C TYR A 9 -54.00 1.98 -0.20
N ASN A 10 -53.52 3.15 0.26
CA ASN A 10 -53.73 4.41 -0.45
C ASN A 10 -52.43 5.23 -0.40
N GLN A 11 -51.89 5.53 -1.54
CA GLN A 11 -50.62 6.28 -1.69
C GLN A 11 -50.81 7.79 -1.41
N ASN A 12 -52.03 8.29 -1.44
CA ASN A 12 -52.36 9.71 -1.33
C ASN A 12 -53.02 10.08 -0.01
N ASP A 13 -52.99 9.21 1.00
CA ASP A 13 -53.54 9.52 2.32
C ASP A 13 -52.78 10.66 2.99
N PHE A 14 -53.50 11.63 3.47
CA PHE A 14 -52.97 12.74 4.25
C PHE A 14 -52.72 12.28 5.68
N LEU A 15 -51.51 12.50 6.17
CA LEU A 15 -51.21 12.33 7.59
C LEU A 15 -51.75 13.50 8.40
N LEU A 16 -52.38 13.21 9.51
CA LEU A 16 -52.97 14.23 10.38
C LEU A 16 -51.92 15.23 10.91
N PHE A 17 -50.70 14.76 11.14
CA PHE A 17 -49.53 15.56 11.47
C PHE A 17 -48.38 15.20 10.52
N PRO A 18 -47.68 16.20 9.93
CA PRO A 18 -46.50 15.90 9.12
C PRO A 18 -45.42 15.29 10.00
N PRO A 19 -44.96 14.05 9.75
CA PRO A 19 -43.95 13.42 10.55
C PRO A 19 -42.58 14.11 10.37
N CYS A 20 -41.81 14.14 11.45
CA CYS A 20 -40.39 14.44 11.33
C CYS A 20 -39.70 13.30 10.52
N ILE A 21 -38.79 13.62 9.60
CA ILE A 21 -38.07 12.59 8.83
C ILE A 21 -37.37 11.59 9.74
N GLY A 22 -37.01 12.01 10.97
CA GLY A 22 -36.44 11.14 11.99
C GLY A 22 -37.36 10.01 12.45
N ASP A 23 -38.69 10.18 12.33
CA ASP A 23 -39.68 9.19 12.74
C ASP A 23 -39.66 7.95 11.81
N PHE A 24 -39.20 8.14 10.57
CA PHE A 24 -39.01 7.05 9.60
C PHE A 24 -37.71 6.28 9.78
N VAL A 25 -36.80 6.72 10.66
CA VAL A 25 -35.54 6.06 10.94
C VAL A 25 -35.69 5.26 12.24
N PRO A 26 -35.63 3.92 12.21
CA PRO A 26 -35.72 3.11 13.41
C PRO A 26 -34.65 3.49 14.46
N GLU A 27 -34.99 3.44 15.74
CA GLU A 27 -34.09 3.82 16.84
C GLU A 27 -32.79 3.04 16.85
N ASN A 28 -32.85 1.77 16.52
CA ASN A 28 -31.69 0.86 16.51
C ASN A 28 -30.99 0.80 15.13
N HIS A 29 -31.38 1.66 14.18
CA HIS A 29 -30.78 1.62 12.85
C HIS A 29 -29.30 2.10 12.87
N PRO A 30 -28.37 1.41 12.16
CA PRO A 30 -26.95 1.76 12.09
C PRO A 30 -26.66 3.23 11.76
N VAL A 31 -27.51 3.88 10.95
CA VAL A 31 -27.37 5.28 10.55
C VAL A 31 -27.36 6.24 11.75
N ARG A 32 -28.13 5.94 12.83
CA ARG A 32 -28.14 6.76 14.04
C ARG A 32 -26.82 6.69 14.80
N THR A 33 -26.24 5.50 14.91
CA THR A 33 -24.91 5.32 15.52
C THR A 33 -23.84 6.06 14.73
N VAL A 34 -23.84 5.92 13.40
CA VAL A 34 -22.90 6.64 12.52
C VAL A 34 -23.07 8.15 12.66
N ASN A 35 -24.32 8.64 12.67
CA ASN A 35 -24.60 10.05 12.86
C ASN A 35 -24.04 10.56 14.20
N ALA A 36 -24.32 9.85 15.31
CA ALA A 36 -23.86 10.24 16.63
C ALA A 36 -22.32 10.27 16.74
N ILE A 37 -21.63 9.30 16.17
CA ILE A 37 -20.15 9.30 16.14
C ILE A 37 -19.65 10.52 15.38
N LEU A 38 -20.13 10.73 14.15
CA LEU A 38 -19.64 11.80 13.28
C LEU A 38 -20.02 13.21 13.78
N ASP A 39 -21.04 13.33 14.62
CA ASP A 39 -21.40 14.59 15.27
C ASP A 39 -20.37 15.02 16.33
N ASN A 40 -19.72 14.08 16.98
CA ASN A 40 -18.76 14.32 18.04
C ASN A 40 -17.30 14.47 17.56
N LEU A 41 -17.02 14.23 16.27
CA LEU A 41 -15.66 14.38 15.75
C LEU A 41 -15.31 15.84 15.50
N ASP A 42 -14.04 16.19 15.73
CA ASP A 42 -13.50 17.47 15.29
C ASP A 42 -13.25 17.45 13.76
N ILE A 43 -13.88 18.40 13.08
CA ILE A 43 -13.74 18.59 11.62
C ILE A 43 -13.16 19.97 11.28
N SER A 44 -12.58 20.67 12.24
CA SER A 44 -12.04 22.03 12.08
C SER A 44 -11.07 22.16 10.91
N GLU A 45 -10.21 21.17 10.70
CA GLU A 45 -9.30 21.12 9.56
C GLU A 45 -10.03 21.08 8.21
N ILE A 46 -11.19 20.42 8.15
CA ILE A 46 -12.02 20.39 6.93
C ILE A 46 -12.72 21.75 6.78
N GLU A 47 -13.27 22.29 7.86
CA GLU A 47 -13.96 23.59 7.88
C GLU A 47 -13.04 24.73 7.46
N SER A 48 -11.77 24.71 7.89
CA SER A 48 -10.76 25.70 7.52
C SER A 48 -10.50 25.80 6.01
N THR A 49 -10.84 24.75 5.24
CA THR A 49 -10.71 24.76 3.79
C THR A 49 -11.78 25.62 3.08
N TYR A 50 -12.82 26.04 3.78
CA TYR A 50 -13.89 26.87 3.23
C TYR A 50 -13.51 28.34 3.37
N LYS A 51 -13.43 29.04 2.25
CA LYS A 51 -13.23 30.49 2.20
C LYS A 51 -14.60 31.13 2.16
N GLY A 52 -14.83 32.12 3.00
CA GLY A 52 -16.09 32.91 2.99
C GLY A 52 -16.30 33.62 1.64
N GLY A 53 -17.54 34.00 1.35
CA GLY A 53 -17.95 34.66 0.12
C GLY A 53 -18.49 33.69 -0.94
N GLY A 54 -19.29 34.22 -1.88
CA GLY A 54 -19.89 33.41 -2.95
C GLY A 54 -21.21 32.73 -2.56
N THR A 55 -21.58 31.67 -3.30
CA THR A 55 -22.79 30.88 -3.07
C THR A 55 -22.72 30.10 -1.76
N THR A 56 -23.82 29.95 -1.05
CA THR A 56 -23.94 29.16 0.18
C THR A 56 -23.47 27.74 -0.04
N SER A 57 -22.49 27.30 0.76
CA SER A 57 -21.91 25.95 0.70
C SER A 57 -22.70 24.98 1.57
N TYR A 58 -22.74 23.71 1.16
CA TYR A 58 -23.23 22.64 2.03
C TYR A 58 -22.31 22.47 3.24
N HIS A 59 -22.90 22.17 4.40
CA HIS A 59 -22.13 21.95 5.63
C HIS A 59 -21.18 20.75 5.48
N PRO A 60 -19.89 20.88 5.80
CA PRO A 60 -18.93 19.80 5.62
C PRO A 60 -19.25 18.54 6.43
N ARG A 61 -19.74 18.67 7.65
CA ARG A 61 -20.18 17.56 8.49
C ARG A 61 -21.29 16.75 7.85
N MET A 62 -22.26 17.42 7.23
CA MET A 62 -23.34 16.75 6.49
C MET A 62 -22.80 15.92 5.32
N LEU A 63 -21.90 16.50 4.50
CA LEU A 63 -21.27 15.78 3.39
C LEU A 63 -20.45 14.60 3.88
N LEU A 64 -19.72 14.74 4.99
CA LEU A 64 -18.96 13.66 5.62
C LEU A 64 -19.88 12.51 6.05
N LYS A 65 -21.00 12.81 6.73
CA LYS A 65 -21.99 11.80 7.13
C LYS A 65 -22.54 11.03 5.95
N VAL A 66 -22.94 11.72 4.89
CA VAL A 66 -23.46 11.12 3.66
C VAL A 66 -22.44 10.18 3.03
N ILE A 67 -21.19 10.62 2.89
CA ILE A 67 -20.12 9.81 2.27
C ILE A 67 -19.78 8.60 3.15
N VAL A 68 -19.55 8.77 4.44
CA VAL A 68 -19.21 7.68 5.36
C VAL A 68 -20.33 6.63 5.39
N TYR A 69 -21.57 7.06 5.47
CA TYR A 69 -22.71 6.14 5.45
C TYR A 69 -22.85 5.42 4.09
N ALA A 70 -22.57 6.10 2.99
CA ALA A 70 -22.54 5.48 1.66
C ALA A 70 -21.48 4.35 1.60
N TYR A 71 -20.27 4.59 2.09
CA TYR A 71 -19.23 3.55 2.16
C TYR A 71 -19.62 2.41 3.11
N LEU A 72 -20.31 2.72 4.22
CA LEU A 72 -20.84 1.70 5.11
C LEU A 72 -21.90 0.81 4.43
N THR A 73 -22.64 1.34 3.47
CA THR A 73 -23.67 0.60 2.70
C THR A 73 -23.15 0.11 1.33
N ASN A 74 -21.84 0.07 1.12
CA ASN A 74 -21.15 -0.38 -0.12
C ASN A 74 -21.45 0.50 -1.36
N ILE A 75 -21.76 1.76 -1.15
CA ILE A 75 -22.06 2.72 -2.21
C ILE A 75 -20.85 3.64 -2.40
N TYR A 76 -20.08 3.40 -3.46
CA TYR A 76 -18.80 4.07 -3.75
C TYR A 76 -18.93 5.15 -4.85
N SER A 77 -20.03 5.19 -5.59
CA SER A 77 -20.27 6.11 -6.70
C SER A 77 -20.93 7.40 -6.23
N GLY A 78 -20.31 8.56 -6.50
CA GLY A 78 -20.91 9.85 -6.17
C GLY A 78 -22.25 10.10 -6.87
N ARG A 79 -22.44 9.58 -8.10
CA ARG A 79 -23.76 9.67 -8.78
C ARG A 79 -24.83 8.88 -8.04
N ARG A 80 -24.50 7.67 -7.56
CA ARG A 80 -25.46 6.87 -6.77
C ARG A 80 -25.72 7.50 -5.40
N MET A 81 -24.71 8.13 -4.77
CA MET A 81 -24.93 8.90 -3.53
C MET A 81 -25.92 10.05 -3.75
N ALA A 82 -25.77 10.82 -4.83
CA ALA A 82 -26.69 11.90 -5.16
C ALA A 82 -28.12 11.40 -5.41
N SER A 83 -28.31 10.29 -6.15
CA SER A 83 -29.61 9.64 -6.36
C SER A 83 -30.26 9.20 -5.03
N LEU A 84 -29.48 8.65 -4.10
CA LEU A 84 -29.99 8.20 -2.80
C LEU A 84 -30.44 9.34 -1.87
N LEU A 85 -29.95 10.55 -2.06
CA LEU A 85 -30.43 11.73 -1.35
C LEU A 85 -31.87 12.12 -1.75
N GLU A 86 -32.39 11.55 -2.84
CA GLU A 86 -33.76 11.73 -3.34
C GLU A 86 -34.65 10.51 -3.11
N GLU A 87 -34.03 9.30 -2.99
CA GLU A 87 -34.75 8.02 -2.99
C GLU A 87 -34.76 7.33 -1.62
N ASN A 88 -33.81 7.62 -0.74
CA ASN A 88 -33.59 6.86 0.49
C ASN A 88 -33.72 7.72 1.75
N VAL A 89 -34.65 7.35 2.63
CA VAL A 89 -34.94 8.09 3.85
C VAL A 89 -33.74 8.27 4.77
N PHE A 90 -32.82 7.30 4.85
CA PHE A 90 -31.63 7.40 5.71
C PHE A 90 -30.64 8.46 5.20
N PHE A 91 -30.47 8.55 3.87
CA PHE A 91 -29.66 9.59 3.24
C PHE A 91 -30.34 10.97 3.35
N MET A 92 -31.65 11.04 3.17
CA MET A 92 -32.44 12.27 3.37
C MET A 92 -32.31 12.77 4.80
N TRP A 93 -32.39 11.87 5.78
CA TRP A 93 -32.26 12.23 7.20
C TRP A 93 -30.86 12.76 7.51
N LEU A 94 -29.77 12.05 7.06
CA LEU A 94 -28.38 12.49 7.27
C LEU A 94 -28.08 13.85 6.63
N SER A 95 -28.71 14.15 5.49
CA SER A 95 -28.49 15.39 4.76
C SER A 95 -29.41 16.53 5.23
N GLY A 96 -30.38 16.27 6.13
CA GLY A 96 -31.43 17.24 6.47
C GLY A 96 -32.18 17.71 5.22
N MET A 97 -32.54 16.78 4.33
CA MET A 97 -33.22 17.02 3.04
C MET A 97 -32.39 17.80 2.00
N ASN A 98 -31.13 18.11 2.27
CA ASN A 98 -30.24 18.70 1.27
C ASN A 98 -29.86 17.69 0.18
N ARG A 99 -29.78 18.18 -1.06
CA ARG A 99 -29.51 17.34 -2.25
C ARG A 99 -28.32 17.86 -3.03
N PRO A 100 -27.07 17.73 -2.47
CA PRO A 100 -25.87 18.05 -3.23
C PRO A 100 -25.75 17.16 -4.46
N ASP A 101 -25.34 17.75 -5.58
CA ASP A 101 -25.08 17.01 -6.80
C ASP A 101 -23.82 16.12 -6.65
N PHE A 102 -23.66 15.18 -7.58
CA PHE A 102 -22.52 14.25 -7.55
C PHE A 102 -21.16 14.95 -7.71
N ARG A 103 -21.09 16.14 -8.35
CA ARG A 103 -19.84 16.90 -8.50
C ARG A 103 -19.42 17.49 -7.17
N THR A 104 -20.37 18.03 -6.40
CA THR A 104 -20.15 18.53 -5.04
C THR A 104 -19.66 17.41 -4.12
N ILE A 105 -20.31 16.24 -4.13
CA ILE A 105 -19.90 15.07 -3.34
C ILE A 105 -18.48 14.62 -3.74
N ASN A 106 -18.20 14.47 -5.03
CA ASN A 106 -16.90 14.05 -5.51
C ASN A 106 -15.80 15.07 -5.19
N ARG A 107 -16.06 16.36 -5.34
CA ARG A 107 -15.12 17.44 -5.02
C ARG A 107 -14.81 17.45 -3.52
N PHE A 108 -15.82 17.32 -2.67
CA PHE A 108 -15.60 17.22 -1.22
C PHE A 108 -14.70 16.03 -0.89
N ARG A 109 -15.02 14.82 -1.42
CA ARG A 109 -14.25 13.60 -1.20
C ARG A 109 -12.80 13.71 -1.69
N SER A 110 -12.58 14.28 -2.88
CA SER A 110 -11.27 14.28 -3.54
C SER A 110 -10.36 15.46 -3.17
N GLU A 111 -10.93 16.57 -2.67
CA GLU A 111 -10.18 17.78 -2.39
C GLU A 111 -10.23 18.18 -0.91
N ARG A 112 -11.45 18.19 -0.30
CA ARG A 112 -11.61 18.67 1.07
C ARG A 112 -11.15 17.64 2.12
N LEU A 113 -11.33 16.35 1.84
CA LEU A 113 -10.89 15.27 2.71
C LEU A 113 -9.41 14.87 2.52
N ALA A 114 -8.74 15.37 1.49
CA ALA A 114 -7.34 15.03 1.22
C ALA A 114 -6.36 15.75 2.17
N ASP A 115 -5.06 15.48 2.00
CA ASP A 115 -3.95 16.14 2.70
C ASP A 115 -3.97 15.96 4.22
N GLY A 116 -4.20 14.72 4.69
CA GLY A 116 -4.18 14.37 6.11
C GLY A 116 -5.51 14.58 6.84
N ARG A 117 -6.42 15.41 6.30
CA ARG A 117 -7.69 15.73 6.99
C ARG A 117 -8.59 14.54 7.22
N PHE A 118 -8.65 13.59 6.30
CA PHE A 118 -9.41 12.36 6.52
C PHE A 118 -8.70 11.40 7.46
N GLU A 119 -7.39 11.36 7.42
CA GLU A 119 -6.57 10.60 8.36
C GLU A 119 -6.80 11.07 9.81
N SER A 120 -6.96 12.38 10.04
CA SER A 120 -7.34 12.94 11.34
C SER A 120 -8.72 12.43 11.81
N ILE A 121 -9.72 12.41 10.92
CA ILE A 121 -11.04 11.83 11.21
C ILE A 121 -10.95 10.34 11.54
N PHE A 122 -10.17 9.58 10.78
CA PHE A 122 -9.97 8.16 11.02
C PHE A 122 -9.29 7.91 12.38
N HIS A 123 -8.29 8.69 12.72
CA HIS A 123 -7.56 8.64 13.98
C HIS A 123 -8.50 8.85 15.17
N GLN A 124 -9.32 9.89 15.17
CA GLN A 124 -10.31 10.15 16.23
C GLN A 124 -11.27 8.96 16.44
N VAL A 125 -11.66 8.25 15.37
CA VAL A 125 -12.49 7.05 15.51
C VAL A 125 -11.71 5.88 16.10
N VAL A 126 -10.40 5.75 15.79
CA VAL A 126 -9.55 4.73 16.43
C VAL A 126 -9.36 5.04 17.92
N GLU A 127 -9.18 6.29 18.30
CA GLU A 127 -9.16 6.72 19.71
C GLU A 127 -10.47 6.39 20.43
N LEU A 128 -11.62 6.66 19.81
CA LEU A 128 -12.92 6.24 20.35
C LEU A 128 -12.99 4.73 20.61
N LEU A 129 -12.46 3.91 19.70
CA LEU A 129 -12.43 2.45 19.88
C LEU A 129 -11.51 2.04 21.02
N HIS A 130 -10.39 2.73 21.20
CA HIS A 130 -9.47 2.54 22.31
C HIS A 130 -10.12 2.93 23.64
N ASP A 131 -10.75 4.09 23.74
CA ASP A 131 -11.42 4.58 24.95
C ASP A 131 -12.58 3.67 25.39
N GLU A 132 -13.23 3.01 24.44
CA GLU A 132 -14.26 1.99 24.74
C GLU A 132 -13.67 0.60 25.08
N GLY A 133 -12.34 0.46 25.12
CA GLY A 133 -11.65 -0.79 25.45
C GLY A 133 -11.79 -1.90 24.40
N LEU A 134 -12.08 -1.54 23.14
CA LEU A 134 -12.21 -2.48 22.04
C LEU A 134 -10.87 -2.86 21.41
N ILE A 135 -9.89 -1.98 21.54
CA ILE A 135 -8.50 -2.13 21.10
C ILE A 135 -7.58 -1.55 22.19
N SER A 136 -6.34 -2.03 22.26
CA SER A 136 -5.34 -1.54 23.21
C SER A 136 -4.28 -0.65 22.56
N LEU A 137 -4.07 -0.78 21.25
CA LEU A 137 -2.98 -0.20 20.45
C LEU A 137 -1.59 -0.76 20.81
N ASP A 138 -1.51 -1.78 21.67
CA ASP A 138 -0.26 -2.43 22.06
C ASP A 138 0.24 -3.42 21.01
N VAL A 139 -0.65 -3.99 20.21
CA VAL A 139 -0.35 -5.00 19.21
C VAL A 139 -0.81 -4.55 17.83
N GLN A 140 0.06 -4.68 16.83
CA GLN A 140 -0.30 -4.47 15.44
C GLN A 140 -0.11 -5.75 14.62
N TYR A 141 -1.21 -6.27 14.06
CA TYR A 141 -1.16 -7.31 13.04
C TYR A 141 -1.11 -6.63 11.66
N ILE A 142 0.05 -6.69 11.02
CA ILE A 142 0.32 -5.96 9.77
C ILE A 142 0.25 -6.90 8.57
N ASP A 143 -0.44 -6.50 7.53
CA ASP A 143 -0.45 -7.18 6.23
C ASP A 143 -0.72 -6.19 5.09
N GLY A 144 -0.29 -6.59 3.89
CA GLY A 144 -0.47 -5.82 2.68
C GLY A 144 -1.33 -6.53 1.64
N THR A 145 -2.06 -5.75 0.88
CA THR A 145 -2.79 -6.26 -0.28
C THR A 145 -2.74 -5.30 -1.45
N LYS A 146 -2.87 -5.84 -2.65
CA LYS A 146 -2.89 -5.05 -3.88
C LYS A 146 -4.32 -4.73 -4.26
N ILE A 147 -4.61 -3.45 -4.49
CA ILE A 147 -5.91 -2.94 -4.98
C ILE A 147 -5.70 -2.29 -6.34
N GLU A 148 -6.51 -2.68 -7.31
CA GLU A 148 -6.44 -2.17 -8.68
C GLU A 148 -6.80 -0.67 -8.75
N SER A 149 -6.03 0.12 -9.50
CA SER A 149 -6.39 1.50 -9.84
C SER A 149 -7.47 1.54 -10.91
N VAL A 150 -8.24 2.64 -10.96
CA VAL A 150 -9.19 2.91 -12.05
C VAL A 150 -8.50 3.24 -13.39
N ALA A 151 -7.18 3.12 -13.45
CA ALA A 151 -6.38 3.36 -14.64
C ALA A 151 -6.63 2.36 -15.78
N ASN A 152 -6.32 2.78 -17.00
CA ASN A 152 -6.35 1.89 -18.15
C ASN A 152 -5.11 0.97 -18.13
N LYS A 153 -5.33 -0.34 -18.17
CA LYS A 153 -4.26 -1.34 -18.13
C LYS A 153 -3.36 -1.37 -19.38
N TYR A 154 -3.79 -0.74 -20.47
CA TYR A 154 -3.03 -0.69 -21.73
C TYR A 154 -2.18 0.59 -21.87
N THR A 155 -2.29 1.55 -20.98
CA THR A 155 -1.51 2.80 -20.98
C THR A 155 -0.30 2.71 -20.06
N PHE A 156 0.52 1.69 -20.26
CA PHE A 156 1.72 1.43 -19.46
C PHE A 156 2.95 2.13 -19.99
N VAL A 157 3.83 2.54 -19.09
CA VAL A 157 5.18 3.02 -19.38
C VAL A 157 6.15 2.19 -18.51
N TRP A 158 7.13 1.56 -19.16
CA TRP A 158 8.15 0.74 -18.50
C TRP A 158 9.50 1.43 -18.54
N LYS A 159 10.18 1.57 -17.40
CA LYS A 159 11.48 2.25 -17.25
C LYS A 159 12.51 1.73 -18.24
N GLY A 160 12.78 0.44 -18.24
CA GLY A 160 13.77 -0.15 -19.13
C GLY A 160 13.45 -0.01 -20.63
N SER A 161 12.16 0.13 -21.00
CA SER A 161 11.78 0.41 -22.38
C SER A 161 12.04 1.88 -22.75
N VAL A 162 11.78 2.80 -21.83
CA VAL A 162 12.04 4.23 -22.02
C VAL A 162 13.53 4.48 -22.13
N GLU A 163 14.33 3.96 -21.20
CA GLU A 163 15.80 4.08 -21.19
C GLU A 163 16.41 3.54 -22.50
N LYS A 164 16.06 2.33 -22.88
CA LYS A 164 16.55 1.71 -24.12
C LYS A 164 16.14 2.48 -25.39
N ASN A 165 14.91 3.02 -25.41
CA ASN A 165 14.44 3.80 -26.56
C ASN A 165 15.08 5.19 -26.60
N LYS A 166 15.32 5.82 -25.44
CA LYS A 166 16.06 7.08 -25.32
C LYS A 166 17.48 6.92 -25.84
N GLU A 167 18.21 5.89 -25.37
CA GLU A 167 19.57 5.59 -25.81
C GLU A 167 19.66 5.38 -27.34
N LYS A 168 18.73 4.58 -27.90
CA LYS A 168 18.66 4.36 -29.35
C LYS A 168 18.37 5.64 -30.11
N LEU A 169 17.51 6.51 -29.58
CA LEU A 169 17.16 7.76 -30.24
C LEU A 169 18.34 8.75 -30.19
N LEU A 170 19.05 8.85 -29.05
CA LEU A 170 20.27 9.65 -28.91
C LEU A 170 21.32 9.22 -29.92
N ALA A 171 21.63 7.92 -30.02
CA ALA A 171 22.60 7.40 -30.99
C ALA A 171 22.18 7.66 -32.45
N LYS A 172 20.88 7.55 -32.74
CA LYS A 172 20.37 7.83 -34.11
C LYS A 172 20.48 9.32 -34.47
N VAL A 173 20.15 10.20 -33.55
CA VAL A 173 20.23 11.65 -33.75
C VAL A 173 21.68 12.08 -33.93
N ASP A 174 22.58 11.60 -33.09
CA ASP A 174 24.01 11.83 -33.19
C ASP A 174 24.57 11.39 -34.55
N GLY A 175 24.18 10.22 -35.05
CA GLY A 175 24.57 9.74 -36.39
C GLY A 175 24.10 10.67 -37.50
N VAL A 176 22.86 11.16 -37.47
CA VAL A 176 22.35 12.12 -38.47
C VAL A 176 23.07 13.46 -38.41
N LEU A 177 23.41 13.95 -37.22
CA LEU A 177 24.13 15.20 -37.06
C LEU A 177 25.60 15.06 -37.51
N LYS A 178 26.28 13.95 -37.26
CA LYS A 178 27.62 13.66 -37.77
C LYS A 178 27.67 13.62 -39.30
N GLU A 179 26.72 12.94 -39.94
CA GLU A 179 26.61 12.95 -41.41
C GLU A 179 26.42 14.37 -41.96
N ALA A 180 25.66 15.22 -41.24
CA ALA A 180 25.43 16.61 -41.64
C ALA A 180 26.68 17.48 -41.42
N GLU A 181 27.41 17.30 -40.32
CA GLU A 181 28.66 18.01 -40.03
C GLU A 181 29.75 17.64 -41.03
N GLU A 182 29.91 16.37 -41.39
CA GLU A 182 30.84 15.90 -42.41
C GLU A 182 30.51 16.49 -43.80
N ALA A 183 29.22 16.51 -44.17
CA ALA A 183 28.80 17.09 -45.45
C ALA A 183 29.00 18.62 -45.56
N LEU A 184 29.01 19.31 -44.41
CA LEU A 184 29.27 20.75 -44.33
C LEU A 184 30.77 21.09 -44.19
N ALA A 185 31.67 20.11 -44.23
CA ALA A 185 33.12 20.24 -44.04
C ALA A 185 33.47 21.10 -42.80
N GLU A 186 32.82 20.85 -41.68
CA GLU A 186 33.15 21.56 -40.43
C GLU A 186 34.48 21.01 -39.88
N GLU A 187 35.53 21.82 -39.94
CA GLU A 187 36.85 21.53 -39.36
C GLU A 187 36.83 21.47 -37.83
N ASN A 188 35.76 21.96 -37.19
CA ASN A 188 35.52 21.87 -35.75
C ASN A 188 34.53 20.73 -35.44
N ALA A 189 34.86 19.49 -35.75
CA ALA A 189 34.34 18.38 -35.01
C ALA A 189 34.88 18.53 -33.57
N ALA A 190 34.16 19.28 -32.74
CA ALA A 190 34.50 19.50 -31.35
C ALA A 190 34.78 18.14 -30.69
N GLU A 191 35.76 18.11 -29.79
CA GLU A 191 36.04 16.96 -28.93
C GLU A 191 34.71 16.30 -28.53
N GLN A 192 34.52 15.04 -28.91
CA GLN A 192 33.26 14.36 -28.67
C GLN A 192 33.07 14.32 -27.16
N PRO A 193 31.98 14.86 -26.64
CA PRO A 193 31.71 14.73 -25.20
C PRO A 193 31.62 13.24 -24.84
N GLU A 194 32.15 12.85 -23.69
CA GLU A 194 32.12 11.48 -23.22
C GLU A 194 30.67 10.95 -23.09
N GLU A 195 29.70 11.85 -22.90
CA GLU A 195 28.27 11.55 -22.91
C GLU A 195 27.52 12.50 -23.85
N ILE A 196 26.71 11.93 -24.75
CA ILE A 196 25.85 12.68 -25.67
C ILE A 196 24.62 13.16 -24.88
N THR A 197 24.53 14.47 -24.64
CA THR A 197 23.38 15.10 -23.99
C THR A 197 22.37 15.64 -24.99
N LYS A 198 21.13 15.81 -24.55
CA LYS A 198 20.08 16.43 -25.39
C LYS A 198 20.43 17.85 -25.73
N GLU A 199 20.96 18.62 -24.77
CA GLU A 199 21.36 20.02 -24.92
C GLU A 199 22.43 20.19 -26.00
N ASP A 200 23.41 19.27 -26.02
CA ASP A 200 24.43 19.20 -27.06
C ASP A 200 23.81 18.94 -28.45
N LEU A 201 22.94 17.94 -28.55
CA LEU A 201 22.25 17.62 -29.80
C LEU A 201 21.38 18.78 -30.32
N GLN A 202 20.74 19.52 -29.40
CA GLN A 202 19.94 20.69 -29.78
C GLN A 202 20.82 21.82 -30.32
N GLN A 203 21.92 22.15 -29.64
CA GLN A 203 22.86 23.16 -30.08
C GLN A 203 23.48 22.83 -31.46
N ARG A 204 23.89 21.58 -31.64
CA ARG A 204 24.41 21.06 -32.90
C ARG A 204 23.36 21.16 -34.02
N THR A 205 22.13 20.77 -33.75
CA THR A 205 21.01 20.82 -34.69
C THR A 205 20.75 22.26 -35.15
N ASP A 206 20.68 23.21 -34.21
CA ASP A 206 20.44 24.63 -34.53
C ASP A 206 21.58 25.23 -35.33
N ARG A 207 22.84 24.96 -34.95
CA ARG A 207 24.04 25.39 -35.67
C ARG A 207 24.07 24.87 -37.12
N ILE A 208 23.80 23.59 -37.32
CA ILE A 208 23.77 22.96 -38.65
C ILE A 208 22.67 23.58 -39.52
N LEU A 209 21.47 23.80 -38.99
CA LEU A 209 20.38 24.43 -39.75
C LEU A 209 20.70 25.87 -40.14
N GLU A 210 21.28 26.68 -39.24
CA GLU A 210 21.71 28.06 -39.55
C GLU A 210 22.78 28.09 -40.64
N LYS A 211 23.74 27.16 -40.63
CA LYS A 211 24.77 27.07 -41.65
C LYS A 211 24.22 26.63 -43.00
N MET A 212 23.30 25.62 -43.00
CA MET A 212 22.59 25.20 -44.22
C MET A 212 21.78 26.34 -44.87
N ASP A 213 21.23 27.23 -44.04
CA ASP A 213 20.48 28.40 -44.54
C ASP A 213 21.41 29.47 -45.11
N LYS A 214 22.60 29.67 -44.53
CA LYS A 214 23.61 30.67 -45.02
C LYS A 214 24.32 30.23 -46.30
N ASP A 215 24.73 28.97 -46.36
CA ASP A 215 25.58 28.42 -47.42
C ASP A 215 24.78 27.89 -48.62
N GLY A 216 23.45 27.90 -48.57
CA GLY A 216 22.56 27.48 -49.65
C GLY A 216 22.75 26.02 -50.06
N VAL A 217 23.05 25.12 -49.10
CA VAL A 217 23.40 23.72 -49.35
C VAL A 217 22.31 22.97 -50.11
N ALA A 218 22.67 22.40 -51.26
CA ALA A 218 21.75 21.79 -52.22
C ALA A 218 21.18 20.41 -51.78
N ASP A 219 21.71 19.76 -50.76
CA ASP A 219 21.20 18.43 -50.35
C ASP A 219 19.91 18.55 -49.55
N ARG A 220 18.81 18.50 -50.32
CA ARG A 220 17.44 18.55 -49.80
C ARG A 220 17.12 17.38 -48.85
N LYS A 221 17.77 16.19 -48.99
CA LYS A 221 17.53 15.03 -48.13
C LYS A 221 18.15 15.27 -46.76
N LEU A 222 19.39 15.72 -46.72
CA LEU A 222 20.11 15.98 -45.47
C LEU A 222 19.42 17.08 -44.65
N ARG A 223 19.04 18.19 -45.30
CA ARG A 223 18.26 19.26 -44.64
C ARG A 223 16.94 18.74 -44.04
N LYS A 224 16.21 17.88 -44.78
CA LYS A 224 14.98 17.26 -44.29
C LYS A 224 15.25 16.33 -43.08
N SER A 225 16.37 15.62 -43.08
CA SER A 225 16.75 14.75 -41.96
C SER A 225 17.07 15.56 -40.70
N VAL A 226 17.82 16.65 -40.81
CA VAL A 226 18.16 17.55 -39.70
C VAL A 226 16.91 18.29 -39.18
N ALA A 227 16.04 18.79 -40.08
CA ALA A 227 14.77 19.40 -39.69
C ALA A 227 13.89 18.42 -38.92
N LYS A 228 13.85 17.15 -39.33
CA LYS A 228 13.14 16.07 -38.63
C LYS A 228 13.72 15.79 -37.22
N VAL A 229 15.02 15.95 -37.03
CA VAL A 229 15.62 15.87 -35.68
C VAL A 229 15.03 16.96 -34.81
N LYS A 230 14.97 18.22 -35.28
CA LYS A 230 14.41 19.33 -34.51
C LYS A 230 12.92 19.18 -34.22
N GLU A 231 12.14 18.77 -35.22
CA GLU A 231 10.68 18.76 -35.13
C GLU A 231 10.12 17.50 -34.45
N GLU A 232 10.78 16.33 -34.59
CA GLU A 232 10.25 15.06 -34.09
C GLU A 232 11.14 14.45 -33.00
N SER A 233 12.47 14.43 -33.20
CA SER A 233 13.35 13.63 -32.32
C SER A 233 13.65 14.33 -31.00
N LEU A 234 13.95 15.63 -31.01
CA LEU A 234 14.19 16.39 -29.77
C LEU A 234 12.95 16.45 -28.86
N PRO A 235 11.72 16.76 -29.37
CA PRO A 235 10.51 16.68 -28.55
C PRO A 235 10.24 15.29 -27.99
N LYS A 236 10.64 14.23 -28.70
CA LYS A 236 10.49 12.86 -28.21
C LYS A 236 11.49 12.51 -27.12
N LEU A 237 12.70 13.07 -27.14
CA LEU A 237 13.63 12.98 -26.01
C LEU A 237 13.05 13.66 -24.77
N ASP A 238 12.40 14.83 -24.93
CA ASP A 238 11.67 15.49 -23.84
C ASP A 238 10.55 14.62 -23.25
N GLU A 239 9.83 13.89 -24.11
CA GLU A 239 8.80 12.95 -23.64
C GLU A 239 9.43 11.82 -22.81
N TYR A 240 10.58 11.28 -23.24
CA TYR A 240 11.29 10.24 -22.48
C TYR A 240 11.81 10.76 -21.14
N ASP A 241 12.36 11.99 -21.09
CA ASP A 241 12.83 12.61 -19.86
C ASP A 241 11.69 12.82 -18.86
N LYS A 242 10.55 13.34 -19.32
CA LYS A 242 9.33 13.44 -18.50
C LYS A 242 8.85 12.07 -17.99
N HIS A 243 8.95 11.02 -18.83
CA HIS A 243 8.61 9.68 -18.38
C HIS A 243 9.55 9.16 -17.30
N LEU A 244 10.86 9.43 -17.41
CA LEU A 244 11.87 9.06 -16.41
C LEU A 244 11.69 9.84 -15.10
N GLU A 245 11.35 11.12 -15.19
CA GLU A 245 11.03 11.96 -14.02
C GLU A 245 9.81 11.40 -13.25
N ILE A 246 8.71 11.10 -13.96
CA ILE A 246 7.51 10.49 -13.35
C ILE A 246 7.81 9.12 -12.75
N LEU A 247 8.66 8.32 -13.40
CA LEU A 247 9.04 7.00 -12.93
C LEU A 247 9.85 7.05 -11.63
N GLY A 248 10.83 7.95 -11.53
CA GLY A 248 11.77 7.95 -10.41
C GLY A 248 12.36 6.56 -10.18
N ASP A 249 12.16 6.01 -8.96
CA ASP A 249 12.62 4.66 -8.59
C ASP A 249 11.70 3.52 -9.04
N ARG A 250 10.56 3.83 -9.67
CA ARG A 250 9.57 2.84 -10.09
C ARG A 250 9.95 2.21 -11.43
N ASN A 251 9.65 0.92 -11.57
CA ASN A 251 9.86 0.19 -12.83
C ASN A 251 8.77 0.49 -13.89
N SER A 252 7.63 0.99 -13.48
CA SER A 252 6.50 1.26 -14.37
C SER A 252 5.49 2.22 -13.77
N TYR A 253 4.70 2.86 -14.64
CA TYR A 253 3.50 3.60 -14.25
C TYR A 253 2.44 3.56 -15.34
N SER A 254 1.20 4.00 -15.03
CA SER A 254 0.12 4.14 -16.01
C SER A 254 -0.05 5.61 -16.41
N LYS A 255 -0.09 5.93 -17.72
CA LYS A 255 -0.34 7.31 -18.21
C LYS A 255 -1.67 7.90 -17.70
N THR A 256 -2.65 7.05 -17.35
CA THR A 256 -3.96 7.49 -16.86
C THR A 256 -4.03 7.66 -15.35
N ASP A 257 -3.07 7.11 -14.60
CA ASP A 257 -2.85 7.31 -13.17
C ASP A 257 -1.35 7.22 -12.89
N PRO A 258 -0.62 8.34 -12.97
CA PRO A 258 0.84 8.34 -12.87
C PRO A 258 1.40 7.79 -11.56
N ASP A 259 0.61 7.78 -10.49
CA ASP A 259 1.02 7.26 -9.19
C ASP A 259 0.87 5.74 -9.07
N ALA A 260 0.04 5.12 -9.94
CA ALA A 260 -0.18 3.69 -9.92
C ALA A 260 0.94 2.93 -10.62
N THR A 261 1.46 1.88 -9.95
CA THR A 261 2.50 0.99 -10.47
C THR A 261 1.89 -0.31 -10.97
N PHE A 262 2.44 -0.88 -12.05
CA PHE A 262 2.01 -2.18 -12.54
C PHE A 262 2.52 -3.30 -11.63
N MET A 263 1.61 -4.11 -11.11
CA MET A 263 1.91 -5.19 -10.17
C MET A 263 1.01 -6.41 -10.42
N HIS A 264 1.50 -7.60 -10.05
CA HIS A 264 0.69 -8.81 -10.07
C HIS A 264 -0.38 -8.74 -8.98
N MET A 265 -1.65 -8.90 -9.35
CA MET A 265 -2.75 -8.96 -8.41
C MET A 265 -2.86 -10.36 -7.79
N LYS A 266 -3.23 -10.44 -6.50
CA LYS A 266 -3.46 -11.74 -5.82
C LYS A 266 -4.65 -12.50 -6.43
N GLU A 267 -5.65 -11.78 -6.97
CA GLU A 267 -6.87 -12.33 -7.59
C GLU A 267 -6.73 -12.46 -9.12
N ASP A 268 -5.67 -13.08 -9.60
CA ASP A 268 -5.54 -13.42 -11.02
C ASP A 268 -6.29 -14.73 -11.30
N ALA A 269 -7.59 -14.60 -11.62
CA ALA A 269 -8.47 -15.75 -11.87
C ALA A 269 -8.03 -16.62 -13.05
N MET A 270 -7.23 -16.05 -13.97
CA MET A 270 -6.71 -16.77 -15.16
C MET A 270 -5.32 -17.34 -14.92
N ASN A 271 -4.69 -17.02 -13.79
CA ASN A 271 -3.33 -17.43 -13.41
C ASN A 271 -2.29 -17.24 -14.54
N ASN A 272 -2.47 -16.19 -15.34
CA ASN A 272 -1.63 -15.90 -16.50
C ASN A 272 -0.53 -14.88 -16.22
N GLY A 273 -0.36 -14.48 -14.95
CA GLY A 273 0.65 -13.53 -14.50
C GLY A 273 0.42 -12.10 -14.97
N GLN A 274 -0.81 -11.75 -15.38
CA GLN A 274 -1.12 -10.41 -15.85
C GLN A 274 -0.89 -9.35 -14.77
N THR A 275 -0.09 -8.33 -15.11
CA THR A 275 0.07 -7.15 -14.28
C THR A 275 -1.03 -6.13 -14.54
N LYS A 276 -1.46 -5.44 -13.48
CA LYS A 276 -2.43 -4.33 -13.56
C LYS A 276 -1.90 -3.13 -12.77
N PRO A 277 -2.27 -1.90 -13.19
CA PRO A 277 -1.93 -0.71 -12.41
C PRO A 277 -2.68 -0.75 -11.07
N GLY A 278 -1.97 -0.51 -9.99
CA GLY A 278 -2.55 -0.57 -8.65
C GLY A 278 -1.65 0.02 -7.58
N TYR A 279 -2.11 -0.10 -6.35
CA TYR A 279 -1.42 0.33 -5.16
C TYR A 279 -1.26 -0.85 -4.20
N ASN A 280 -0.12 -0.91 -3.52
CA ASN A 280 0.09 -1.81 -2.40
C ASN A 280 -0.45 -1.13 -1.15
N VAL A 281 -1.55 -1.64 -0.65
CA VAL A 281 -2.26 -1.11 0.51
C VAL A 281 -1.83 -1.88 1.73
N GLN A 282 -1.36 -1.16 2.75
CA GLN A 282 -0.99 -1.72 4.04
C GLN A 282 -2.05 -1.37 5.08
N ILE A 283 -2.38 -2.33 5.94
CA ILE A 283 -3.18 -2.09 7.14
C ILE A 283 -2.52 -2.71 8.36
N SER A 284 -2.78 -2.15 9.52
CA SER A 284 -2.60 -2.86 10.78
C SER A 284 -3.95 -3.03 11.47
N THR A 285 -4.13 -4.17 12.14
CA THR A 285 -5.37 -4.50 12.83
C THR A 285 -5.11 -4.93 14.26
N GLU A 286 -6.09 -4.71 15.12
CA GLU A 286 -6.20 -5.28 16.43
C GLU A 286 -7.67 -5.62 16.68
N ASN A 287 -7.95 -6.86 17.12
CA ASN A 287 -9.32 -7.36 17.24
C ASN A 287 -10.13 -7.15 15.96
N GLN A 288 -9.50 -7.27 14.77
CA GLN A 288 -10.09 -7.02 13.46
C GLN A 288 -10.63 -5.58 13.26
N TYR A 289 -10.26 -4.61 14.09
CA TYR A 289 -10.39 -3.20 13.78
C TYR A 289 -9.13 -2.72 13.07
N ILE A 290 -9.29 -1.95 12.03
CA ILE A 290 -8.15 -1.34 11.34
C ILE A 290 -7.70 -0.15 12.18
N VAL A 291 -6.45 -0.19 12.68
CA VAL A 291 -5.90 0.86 13.55
C VAL A 291 -4.97 1.81 12.81
N ASN A 292 -4.37 1.35 11.71
CA ASN A 292 -3.61 2.20 10.79
C ASN A 292 -3.73 1.69 9.35
N TYR A 293 -3.56 2.60 8.39
CA TYR A 293 -3.51 2.27 6.96
C TYR A 293 -2.58 3.21 6.21
N ASP A 294 -1.99 2.71 5.13
CA ASP A 294 -1.25 3.52 4.17
C ASP A 294 -1.19 2.87 2.78
N LEU A 295 -0.77 3.63 1.77
CA LEU A 295 -0.66 3.20 0.38
C LEU A 295 0.77 3.37 -0.12
N TYR A 296 1.27 2.34 -0.80
CA TYR A 296 2.60 2.35 -1.37
C TYR A 296 2.57 1.98 -2.85
N TRP A 297 3.46 2.59 -3.62
CA TRP A 297 3.68 2.26 -5.02
C TRP A 297 4.51 0.99 -5.23
N ARG A 298 5.28 0.57 -4.21
CA ARG A 298 6.13 -0.63 -4.26
C ARG A 298 5.28 -1.90 -4.34
N PRO A 299 5.54 -2.81 -5.33
CA PRO A 299 4.78 -4.07 -5.44
C PRO A 299 5.05 -5.07 -4.32
N THR A 300 6.13 -4.87 -3.56
CA THR A 300 6.59 -5.76 -2.47
C THR A 300 6.44 -5.09 -1.12
N ASP A 301 6.24 -5.89 -0.08
CA ASP A 301 6.03 -5.40 1.29
C ASP A 301 7.34 -5.07 2.03
N TYR A 302 8.46 -5.52 1.48
CA TYR A 302 9.80 -5.40 2.06
C TYR A 302 10.16 -3.98 2.53
N GLY A 303 9.87 -2.95 1.74
CA GLY A 303 10.22 -1.56 2.05
C GLY A 303 9.07 -0.74 2.63
N THR A 304 7.94 -1.35 3.01
CA THR A 304 6.75 -0.63 3.48
C THR A 304 6.65 -0.58 5.01
N LEU A 305 7.30 -1.51 5.73
CA LEU A 305 7.10 -1.67 7.17
C LEU A 305 7.56 -0.44 7.97
N ILE A 306 8.79 0.01 7.75
CA ILE A 306 9.35 1.14 8.51
C ILE A 306 8.52 2.42 8.35
N PRO A 307 8.25 2.91 7.11
CA PRO A 307 7.41 4.09 6.95
C PRO A 307 5.99 3.89 7.48
N PHE A 308 5.46 2.67 7.43
CA PHE A 308 4.16 2.35 7.99
C PHE A 308 4.12 2.42 9.52
N LEU A 309 5.14 1.90 10.21
CA LEU A 309 5.28 2.01 11.67
C LEU A 309 5.54 3.46 12.11
N GLN A 310 6.33 4.21 11.33
CA GLN A 310 6.53 5.64 11.56
C GLN A 310 5.23 6.43 11.42
N SER A 311 4.41 6.14 10.41
CA SER A 311 3.12 6.81 10.24
C SER A 311 2.15 6.56 11.41
N PHE A 312 2.22 5.39 12.04
CA PHE A 312 1.49 5.11 13.27
C PHE A 312 2.00 5.95 14.43
N ARG A 313 3.33 5.95 14.66
CA ARG A 313 3.94 6.77 15.71
C ARG A 313 3.64 8.27 15.55
N ASP A 314 3.67 8.77 14.33
CA ASP A 314 3.40 10.19 14.05
C ASP A 314 1.96 10.59 14.38
N LYS A 315 1.03 9.62 14.36
CA LYS A 315 -0.39 9.83 14.72
C LYS A 315 -0.65 9.67 16.23
N PHE A 316 -0.07 8.63 16.84
CA PHE A 316 -0.38 8.26 18.23
C PHE A 316 0.69 8.70 19.23
N GLY A 317 1.88 9.15 18.79
CA GLY A 317 2.97 9.59 19.64
C GLY A 317 3.86 8.45 20.18
N PHE A 318 3.53 7.18 19.92
CA PHE A 318 4.26 6.00 20.38
C PHE A 318 4.27 4.89 19.35
N HIS A 319 5.11 3.88 19.54
CA HIS A 319 5.07 2.62 18.80
C HIS A 319 4.32 1.57 19.61
N SER A 320 3.55 0.70 18.94
CA SER A 320 2.99 -0.49 19.59
C SER A 320 4.11 -1.41 20.08
N SER A 321 3.93 -2.07 21.20
CA SER A 321 4.93 -2.93 21.82
C SER A 321 5.17 -4.25 21.06
N GLU A 322 4.15 -4.78 20.36
CA GLU A 322 4.20 -6.04 19.64
C GLU A 322 3.81 -5.87 18.17
N ILE A 323 4.70 -6.30 17.27
CA ILE A 323 4.49 -6.22 15.83
C ILE A 323 4.40 -7.63 15.25
N VAL A 324 3.28 -7.95 14.63
CA VAL A 324 3.01 -9.26 14.04
C VAL A 324 2.85 -9.11 12.53
N ALA A 325 3.73 -9.73 11.74
CA ALA A 325 3.67 -9.66 10.29
C ALA A 325 4.15 -10.96 9.63
N ASP A 326 3.98 -11.08 8.32
CA ASP A 326 4.42 -12.25 7.60
C ASP A 326 5.91 -12.20 7.17
N SER A 327 6.33 -13.21 6.42
CA SER A 327 7.72 -13.34 5.99
C SER A 327 8.15 -12.29 4.94
N GLY A 328 7.22 -11.60 4.31
CA GLY A 328 7.50 -10.50 3.40
C GLY A 328 8.15 -9.30 4.08
N TYR A 329 7.96 -9.18 5.40
CA TYR A 329 8.50 -8.09 6.22
C TYR A 329 9.78 -8.48 6.98
N GLY A 330 10.18 -9.75 6.96
CA GLY A 330 11.30 -10.30 7.75
C GLY A 330 12.67 -10.01 7.15
N SER A 331 13.12 -8.76 7.14
CA SER A 331 14.43 -8.32 6.70
C SER A 331 15.31 -7.85 7.86
N GLU A 332 16.64 -7.84 7.66
CA GLU A 332 17.61 -7.35 8.64
C GLU A 332 17.28 -5.91 9.07
N GLN A 333 17.06 -5.02 8.09
CA GLN A 333 16.70 -3.63 8.31
C GLN A 333 15.43 -3.46 9.17
N ASN A 334 14.39 -4.24 8.88
CA ASN A 334 13.14 -4.17 9.61
C ASN A 334 13.27 -4.67 11.05
N TYR A 335 14.02 -5.76 11.28
CA TYR A 335 14.29 -6.25 12.63
C TYR A 335 15.11 -5.24 13.42
N GLU A 336 16.18 -4.69 12.84
CA GLU A 336 16.99 -3.65 13.47
C GLU A 336 16.14 -2.46 13.90
N PHE A 337 15.29 -1.96 13.00
CA PHE A 337 14.37 -0.86 13.32
C PHE A 337 13.43 -1.19 14.47
N MET A 338 12.81 -2.36 14.46
CA MET A 338 11.86 -2.75 15.51
C MET A 338 12.56 -2.89 16.86
N PHE A 339 13.68 -3.60 16.94
CA PHE A 339 14.42 -3.74 18.20
C PHE A 339 14.99 -2.41 18.71
N ALA A 340 15.52 -1.56 17.82
CA ALA A 340 16.05 -0.24 18.20
C ALA A 340 14.97 0.70 18.76
N ASN A 341 13.70 0.51 18.39
CA ASN A 341 12.57 1.29 18.89
C ASN A 341 11.77 0.57 19.99
N GLY A 342 12.32 -0.46 20.62
CA GLY A 342 11.69 -1.17 21.75
C GLY A 342 10.50 -2.04 21.40
N MET A 343 10.30 -2.36 20.13
CA MET A 343 9.21 -3.22 19.67
C MET A 343 9.62 -4.69 19.69
N THR A 344 8.68 -5.58 20.01
CA THR A 344 8.87 -7.03 19.98
C THR A 344 8.38 -7.59 18.64
N PRO A 345 9.28 -8.08 17.74
CA PRO A 345 8.90 -8.50 16.40
C PRO A 345 8.46 -9.98 16.36
N TYR A 346 7.20 -10.24 16.32
CA TYR A 346 6.63 -11.54 15.96
C TYR A 346 6.51 -11.68 14.43
N VAL A 347 7.57 -11.35 13.73
CA VAL A 347 7.64 -11.30 12.27
C VAL A 347 8.39 -12.52 11.76
N LYS A 348 7.79 -13.26 10.82
CA LYS A 348 8.45 -14.42 10.21
C LYS A 348 9.53 -13.96 9.23
N TYR A 349 10.52 -14.82 8.99
CA TYR A 349 11.51 -14.67 7.91
C TYR A 349 11.38 -15.81 6.90
N ASN A 350 11.89 -15.62 5.70
CA ASN A 350 11.66 -16.53 4.55
C ASN A 350 12.00 -18.01 4.82
N MET A 351 12.99 -18.29 5.68
CA MET A 351 13.42 -19.65 5.97
C MET A 351 12.72 -20.26 7.21
N PHE A 352 11.94 -19.50 7.99
CA PHE A 352 11.38 -19.93 9.27
C PHE A 352 10.73 -21.32 9.22
N HIS A 353 9.80 -21.56 8.29
CA HIS A 353 9.13 -22.86 8.17
C HIS A 353 10.01 -23.96 7.59
N LYS A 354 11.03 -23.61 6.79
CA LYS A 354 11.96 -24.59 6.23
C LYS A 354 12.94 -25.09 7.27
N GLU A 355 13.41 -24.21 8.14
CA GLU A 355 14.35 -24.52 9.23
C GLU A 355 13.76 -25.46 10.29
N MET A 356 12.43 -25.49 10.43
CA MET A 356 11.75 -26.41 11.35
C MET A 356 11.59 -27.83 10.80
N LYS A 357 11.85 -28.05 9.51
CA LYS A 357 11.70 -29.38 8.89
C LYS A 357 12.88 -30.28 9.20
N ARG A 358 12.59 -31.57 9.52
CA ARG A 358 13.62 -32.60 9.81
C ARG A 358 14.70 -32.69 8.72
N LYS A 359 14.33 -32.52 7.43
CA LYS A 359 15.28 -32.51 6.29
C LYS A 359 16.30 -31.38 6.39
N PHE A 360 15.88 -30.19 6.85
CA PHE A 360 16.78 -29.05 7.04
C PHE A 360 17.71 -29.30 8.23
N LEU A 361 17.17 -29.69 9.38
CA LEU A 361 17.94 -29.93 10.61
C LEU A 361 18.99 -31.04 10.46
N LYS A 362 18.72 -32.06 9.63
CA LYS A 362 19.63 -33.18 9.38
C LYS A 362 20.64 -32.93 8.25
N ASN A 363 20.56 -31.80 7.55
CA ASN A 363 21.46 -31.51 6.43
C ASN A 363 22.77 -30.87 6.95
N PRO A 364 23.89 -31.60 7.00
CA PRO A 364 25.16 -31.08 7.55
C PRO A 364 25.84 -30.06 6.62
N PHE A 365 25.35 -29.95 5.38
CA PHE A 365 25.93 -29.03 4.39
C PHE A 365 25.37 -27.61 4.45
N LEU A 366 24.35 -27.38 5.25
CA LEU A 366 23.79 -26.04 5.44
C LEU A 366 24.64 -25.25 6.45
N GLN A 367 24.93 -24.00 6.14
CA GLN A 367 25.70 -23.10 7.01
C GLN A 367 25.11 -23.05 8.45
N ALA A 368 23.80 -22.99 8.57
CA ALA A 368 23.11 -22.95 9.87
C ALA A 368 23.31 -24.22 10.74
N ASN A 369 23.76 -25.34 10.16
CA ASN A 369 24.00 -26.61 10.86
C ASN A 369 25.50 -26.92 11.01
N MET A 370 26.39 -26.03 10.54
CA MET A 370 27.82 -26.15 10.74
C MET A 370 28.24 -25.60 12.09
N TYR A 371 29.26 -26.18 12.70
CA TYR A 371 29.85 -25.61 13.90
C TYR A 371 30.57 -24.31 13.56
N TYR A 372 30.32 -23.27 14.34
CA TYR A 372 31.01 -22.00 14.25
C TYR A 372 31.80 -21.76 15.55
N ASN A 373 33.06 -21.48 15.42
CA ASN A 373 33.92 -21.03 16.53
C ASN A 373 33.96 -19.50 16.52
N GLU A 374 33.29 -18.90 17.49
CA GLU A 374 33.17 -17.45 17.60
C GLU A 374 34.48 -16.77 18.01
N ASP A 375 35.29 -17.45 18.88
CA ASP A 375 36.56 -16.91 19.39
C ASP A 375 37.63 -16.80 18.32
N GLN A 376 37.65 -17.75 17.40
CA GLN A 376 38.68 -17.87 16.33
C GLN A 376 38.11 -17.55 14.94
N ASP A 377 36.84 -17.19 14.85
CA ASP A 377 36.11 -16.77 13.63
C ASP A 377 36.25 -17.72 12.43
N TYR A 378 35.93 -19.03 12.64
CA TYR A 378 35.88 -20.01 11.55
C TYR A 378 34.69 -20.97 11.68
N TYR A 379 34.28 -21.52 10.55
CA TYR A 379 33.30 -22.61 10.49
C TYR A 379 34.00 -23.94 10.28
N VAL A 380 33.41 -25.04 10.79
CA VAL A 380 33.91 -26.40 10.52
C VAL A 380 33.02 -27.07 9.49
N CYS A 381 33.60 -27.47 8.35
CA CYS A 381 32.86 -28.19 7.31
C CYS A 381 32.55 -29.64 7.75
N PRO A 382 31.62 -30.37 7.11
CA PRO A 382 31.29 -31.76 7.46
C PRO A 382 32.44 -32.77 7.39
N MET A 383 33.56 -32.41 6.76
CA MET A 383 34.77 -33.20 6.73
C MET A 383 35.82 -32.76 7.75
N GLY A 384 35.48 -31.85 8.67
CA GLY A 384 36.38 -31.37 9.70
C GLY A 384 37.38 -30.30 9.28
N GLN A 385 37.33 -29.79 8.04
CA GLN A 385 38.18 -28.66 7.65
C GLN A 385 37.64 -27.35 8.24
N HIS A 386 38.55 -26.48 8.67
CA HIS A 386 38.25 -25.12 8.99
C HIS A 386 37.92 -24.34 7.70
N MET A 387 36.85 -23.58 7.75
CA MET A 387 36.52 -22.59 6.75
C MET A 387 36.85 -21.24 7.35
N GLU A 388 38.00 -20.70 6.99
CA GLU A 388 38.54 -19.48 7.54
C GLU A 388 37.82 -18.25 6.96
N HIS A 389 37.73 -17.18 7.74
CA HIS A 389 37.31 -15.88 7.29
C HIS A 389 38.30 -15.36 6.23
N THR A 390 37.79 -14.99 5.06
CA THR A 390 38.66 -14.59 3.92
C THR A 390 38.37 -13.16 3.43
N ALA A 391 37.21 -12.64 3.64
CA ALA A 391 36.81 -11.28 3.22
C ALA A 391 35.53 -10.82 3.87
N ASP A 392 35.35 -9.51 3.96
CA ASP A 392 34.07 -8.87 4.25
C ASP A 392 33.52 -8.18 3.02
N ARG A 393 32.20 -8.27 2.85
CA ARG A 393 31.47 -7.63 1.78
C ARG A 393 30.42 -6.68 2.33
N LYS A 394 30.32 -5.52 1.74
CA LYS A 394 29.22 -4.57 1.97
C LYS A 394 28.27 -4.62 0.79
N THR A 395 27.00 -4.79 1.06
CA THR A 395 25.93 -4.69 0.06
C THR A 395 24.98 -3.58 0.46
N VAL A 396 24.58 -2.76 -0.50
CA VAL A 396 23.60 -1.68 -0.28
C VAL A 396 22.30 -2.10 -0.95
N SER A 397 21.22 -2.09 -0.19
CA SER A 397 19.89 -2.39 -0.73
C SER A 397 19.34 -1.21 -1.54
N ASP A 398 18.30 -1.44 -2.34
CA ASP A 398 17.56 -0.38 -3.07
C ASP A 398 16.97 0.71 -2.15
N LEU A 399 16.94 0.45 -0.84
CA LEU A 399 16.51 1.39 0.20
C LEU A 399 17.67 2.13 0.87
N GLY A 400 18.91 1.95 0.38
CA GLY A 400 20.11 2.56 0.96
C GLY A 400 20.62 1.86 2.23
N TYR A 401 20.02 0.74 2.66
CA TYR A 401 20.46 0.00 3.83
C TYR A 401 21.75 -0.76 3.55
N VAL A 402 22.75 -0.59 4.42
CA VAL A 402 24.06 -1.25 4.31
C VAL A 402 24.08 -2.53 5.13
N SER A 403 24.24 -3.65 4.45
CA SER A 403 24.37 -4.98 5.05
C SER A 403 25.82 -5.47 4.96
N HIS A 404 26.30 -6.07 6.04
CA HIS A 404 27.67 -6.63 6.14
C HIS A 404 27.62 -8.15 6.10
N THR A 405 28.44 -8.74 5.26
CA THR A 405 28.50 -10.18 5.06
C THR A 405 29.94 -10.64 5.10
N SER A 406 30.28 -11.57 5.98
CA SER A 406 31.59 -12.20 6.07
C SER A 406 31.65 -13.44 5.16
N VAL A 407 32.76 -13.60 4.48
CA VAL A 407 33.02 -14.72 3.55
C VAL A 407 33.95 -15.70 4.20
N TYR A 408 33.51 -16.96 4.31
CA TYR A 408 34.30 -18.07 4.85
C TYR A 408 34.61 -19.05 3.74
N SER A 409 35.88 -19.54 3.65
CA SER A 409 36.31 -20.43 2.60
C SER A 409 37.08 -21.64 3.16
N ALA A 410 36.74 -22.82 2.67
CA ALA A 410 37.53 -24.04 2.96
C ALA A 410 38.92 -23.96 2.29
N ALA A 411 39.92 -24.61 2.87
CA ALA A 411 41.27 -24.63 2.32
C ALA A 411 41.33 -25.33 0.94
N ASP A 412 40.84 -26.57 0.84
CA ASP A 412 40.78 -27.33 -0.40
C ASP A 412 39.61 -28.33 -0.40
N CYS A 413 38.84 -28.35 -1.47
CA CYS A 413 37.75 -29.30 -1.71
C CYS A 413 37.97 -30.17 -2.96
N SER A 414 39.14 -30.11 -3.63
CA SER A 414 39.42 -30.79 -4.92
C SER A 414 39.28 -32.30 -4.82
N ARG A 415 39.79 -32.90 -3.72
CA ARG A 415 39.76 -34.34 -3.44
C ARG A 415 38.75 -34.74 -2.36
N CYS A 416 37.82 -33.86 -2.01
CA CYS A 416 36.86 -34.14 -0.97
C CYS A 416 35.79 -35.17 -1.41
N PRO A 417 35.62 -36.30 -0.70
CA PRO A 417 34.66 -37.34 -1.08
C PRO A 417 33.21 -36.87 -1.01
N LEU A 418 32.92 -35.83 -0.23
CA LEU A 418 31.58 -35.25 -0.09
C LEU A 418 31.33 -34.10 -1.06
N ARG A 419 32.27 -33.76 -1.96
CA ARG A 419 32.19 -32.58 -2.83
C ARG A 419 30.86 -32.51 -3.59
N GLY A 420 30.45 -33.59 -4.27
CA GLY A 420 29.23 -33.61 -5.08
C GLY A 420 27.92 -33.38 -4.31
N MET A 421 27.90 -33.70 -3.01
CA MET A 421 26.75 -33.45 -2.13
C MET A 421 26.83 -32.11 -1.44
N CYS A 422 28.05 -31.64 -1.15
CA CYS A 422 28.30 -30.41 -0.39
C CYS A 422 28.36 -29.16 -1.26
N TYR A 423 29.03 -29.29 -2.41
CA TYR A 423 29.36 -28.16 -3.29
C TYR A 423 29.48 -28.60 -4.74
N THR A 424 28.65 -28.00 -5.59
CA THR A 424 28.59 -28.30 -7.05
C THR A 424 29.30 -27.25 -7.92
N GLY A 425 29.89 -26.21 -7.31
CA GLY A 425 30.60 -25.15 -8.02
C GLY A 425 31.89 -25.61 -8.68
N ARG A 426 32.39 -24.86 -9.67
CA ARG A 426 33.59 -25.18 -10.45
C ARG A 426 34.92 -24.93 -9.71
N ARG A 427 34.92 -24.12 -8.66
CA ARG A 427 36.11 -23.74 -7.88
C ARG A 427 36.59 -24.91 -7.02
N ASP A 428 37.88 -25.00 -6.74
CA ASP A 428 38.47 -26.07 -5.92
C ASP A 428 38.21 -25.93 -4.42
N ARG A 429 37.54 -24.87 -3.99
CA ARG A 429 37.16 -24.63 -2.61
C ARG A 429 35.73 -24.10 -2.52
N ARG A 430 35.03 -24.54 -1.50
CA ARG A 430 33.74 -24.00 -1.14
C ARG A 430 33.89 -22.69 -0.36
N SER A 431 33.21 -21.64 -0.80
CA SER A 431 33.03 -20.41 -0.03
C SER A 431 31.58 -20.24 0.34
N MET A 432 31.31 -19.63 1.47
CA MET A 432 29.96 -19.26 1.93
C MET A 432 29.95 -17.85 2.47
N GLU A 433 28.84 -17.18 2.27
CA GLU A 433 28.59 -15.82 2.75
C GLU A 433 27.68 -15.88 3.97
N VAL A 434 28.06 -15.21 5.05
CA VAL A 434 27.36 -15.24 6.32
C VAL A 434 27.13 -13.81 6.80
N ASN A 435 25.86 -13.45 7.01
CA ASN A 435 25.50 -12.21 7.68
C ASN A 435 25.16 -12.53 9.14
N HIS A 436 26.14 -12.34 10.03
CA HIS A 436 26.01 -12.64 11.46
C HIS A 436 24.91 -11.82 12.13
N ARG A 437 24.80 -10.51 11.81
CA ARG A 437 23.77 -9.63 12.36
C ARG A 437 22.37 -10.07 11.97
N ALA A 438 22.16 -10.39 10.67
CA ALA A 438 20.87 -10.90 10.21
C ALA A 438 20.53 -12.27 10.85
N ASN A 439 21.53 -13.13 11.07
CA ASN A 439 21.34 -14.41 11.75
C ASN A 439 20.98 -14.24 13.24
N SER A 440 21.60 -13.28 13.93
CA SER A 440 21.25 -12.92 15.32
C SER A 440 19.78 -12.49 15.41
N TYR A 441 19.32 -11.57 14.54
CA TYR A 441 17.93 -11.15 14.51
C TYR A 441 16.96 -12.31 14.19
N ARG A 442 17.33 -13.20 13.25
CA ARG A 442 16.53 -14.40 12.93
C ARG A 442 16.43 -15.35 14.12
N SER A 443 17.51 -15.54 14.87
CA SER A 443 17.53 -16.36 16.08
C SER A 443 16.61 -15.77 17.16
N ALA A 444 16.69 -14.46 17.39
CA ALA A 444 15.82 -13.76 18.32
C ALA A 444 14.34 -13.86 17.88
N ALA A 445 14.05 -13.60 16.59
CA ALA A 445 12.70 -13.74 16.04
C ALA A 445 12.19 -15.18 16.12
N LYS A 446 13.04 -16.19 15.91
CA LYS A 446 12.68 -17.61 16.04
C LYS A 446 12.29 -17.94 17.48
N ALA A 447 13.06 -17.49 18.47
CA ALA A 447 12.73 -17.67 19.88
C ALA A 447 11.38 -17.03 20.22
N LEU A 448 11.14 -15.80 19.78
CA LEU A 448 9.84 -15.12 19.95
C LEU A 448 8.70 -15.89 19.29
N LEU A 449 8.84 -16.26 18.02
CA LEU A 449 7.79 -16.96 17.25
C LEU A 449 7.46 -18.37 17.79
N THR A 450 8.38 -19.01 18.51
CA THR A 450 8.18 -20.34 19.12
C THR A 450 7.76 -20.28 20.58
N SER A 451 7.75 -19.11 21.21
CA SER A 451 7.20 -18.89 22.54
C SER A 451 5.67 -19.08 22.56
N GLU A 452 5.09 -19.23 23.73
CA GLU A 452 3.63 -19.31 23.91
C GLU A 452 2.92 -18.09 23.30
N ARG A 453 3.42 -16.88 23.57
CA ARG A 453 2.92 -15.63 22.99
C ARG A 453 3.02 -15.63 21.46
N GLY A 454 4.16 -16.10 20.93
CA GLY A 454 4.38 -16.21 19.48
C GLY A 454 3.46 -17.22 18.80
N LEU A 455 3.14 -18.34 19.46
CA LEU A 455 2.18 -19.31 18.95
C LEU A 455 0.77 -18.72 18.87
N MET A 456 0.36 -17.96 19.90
CA MET A 456 -0.90 -17.23 19.92
C MET A 456 -0.97 -16.23 18.76
N HIS A 457 0.06 -15.39 18.56
CA HIS A 457 0.09 -14.42 17.47
C HIS A 457 0.05 -15.08 16.08
N ARG A 458 0.75 -16.20 15.93
CA ARG A 458 0.73 -16.97 14.68
C ARG A 458 -0.64 -17.55 14.34
N SER A 459 -1.43 -17.94 15.35
CA SER A 459 -2.81 -18.42 15.17
C SER A 459 -3.78 -17.28 14.88
N ASN A 460 -3.57 -16.11 15.47
CA ASN A 460 -4.45 -14.95 15.29
C ASN A 460 -4.23 -14.23 13.96
N ARG A 461 -3.01 -14.27 13.40
CA ARG A 461 -2.68 -13.52 12.19
C ARG A 461 -3.64 -13.74 11.00
N PRO A 462 -4.07 -14.98 10.65
CA PRO A 462 -5.03 -15.18 9.55
C PRO A 462 -6.43 -14.59 9.85
N ILE A 463 -6.81 -14.53 11.12
CA ILE A 463 -8.11 -13.98 11.52
C ILE A 463 -8.09 -12.45 11.69
N GLU A 464 -6.95 -11.84 11.75
CA GLU A 464 -6.77 -10.40 11.91
C GLU A 464 -6.80 -9.67 10.55
N PRO A 465 -5.69 -9.35 9.89
CA PRO A 465 -5.73 -8.54 8.68
C PRO A 465 -6.32 -9.28 7.47
N GLU A 466 -6.12 -10.60 7.35
CA GLU A 466 -6.62 -11.36 6.21
C GLU A 466 -8.16 -11.38 6.18
N ALA A 467 -8.82 -11.52 7.36
CA ALA A 467 -10.27 -11.45 7.45
C ALA A 467 -10.80 -10.04 7.10
N CYS A 468 -10.10 -8.98 7.51
CA CYS A 468 -10.46 -7.61 7.15
C CYS A 468 -10.38 -7.40 5.63
N PHE A 469 -9.30 -7.83 4.97
CA PHE A 469 -9.19 -7.77 3.51
C PHE A 469 -10.24 -8.64 2.82
N GLY A 470 -10.52 -9.83 3.34
CA GLY A 470 -11.58 -10.71 2.84
C GLY A 470 -12.95 -10.02 2.85
N ASN A 471 -13.31 -9.41 3.98
CA ASN A 471 -14.55 -8.64 4.11
C ASN A 471 -14.62 -7.47 3.12
N ILE A 472 -13.57 -6.65 3.05
CA ILE A 472 -13.53 -5.47 2.18
C ILE A 472 -13.64 -5.89 0.70
N LYS A 473 -12.86 -6.87 0.26
CA LYS A 473 -12.80 -7.25 -1.16
C LYS A 473 -13.99 -8.07 -1.65
N PHE A 474 -14.45 -9.01 -0.83
CA PHE A 474 -15.46 -9.97 -1.27
C PHE A 474 -16.86 -9.65 -0.74
N ASN A 475 -17.03 -9.40 0.56
CA ASN A 475 -18.35 -9.12 1.12
C ASN A 475 -18.82 -7.70 0.78
N HIS A 476 -17.89 -6.73 0.72
CA HIS A 476 -18.19 -5.33 0.41
C HIS A 476 -17.85 -4.94 -1.03
N GLY A 477 -17.26 -5.85 -1.81
CA GLY A 477 -17.01 -5.67 -3.25
C GLY A 477 -16.01 -4.57 -3.62
N PHE A 478 -15.14 -4.12 -2.68
CA PHE A 478 -14.15 -3.09 -2.95
C PHE A 478 -12.86 -3.75 -3.48
N LYS A 479 -12.79 -3.97 -4.80
CA LYS A 479 -11.63 -4.58 -5.48
C LYS A 479 -10.82 -3.59 -6.30
N ARG A 480 -11.36 -2.40 -6.54
CA ARG A 480 -10.78 -1.38 -7.41
C ARG A 480 -11.10 0.01 -6.90
N PHE A 481 -10.10 0.89 -6.89
CA PHE A 481 -10.30 2.30 -6.59
C PHE A 481 -11.19 2.99 -7.62
N ARG A 482 -11.90 4.03 -7.21
CA ARG A 482 -12.70 4.91 -8.05
C ARG A 482 -12.02 6.25 -8.29
N LEU A 483 -11.08 6.61 -7.41
CA LEU A 483 -10.25 7.80 -7.52
C LEU A 483 -8.87 7.47 -8.10
N ARG A 484 -8.16 8.49 -8.57
CA ARG A 484 -6.80 8.41 -9.12
C ARG A 484 -5.88 9.29 -8.29
N SER A 485 -4.59 9.04 -8.36
CA SER A 485 -3.49 9.59 -7.55
C SER A 485 -3.46 9.06 -6.11
N THR A 486 -2.25 8.90 -5.58
CA THR A 486 -2.02 8.45 -4.18
C THR A 486 -2.78 9.32 -3.18
N ARG A 487 -2.75 10.64 -3.38
CA ARG A 487 -3.44 11.62 -2.53
C ARG A 487 -4.93 11.33 -2.37
N LYS A 488 -5.63 10.98 -3.45
CA LYS A 488 -7.08 10.76 -3.46
C LYS A 488 -7.45 9.30 -3.13
N THR A 489 -6.66 8.34 -3.59
CA THR A 489 -6.87 6.93 -3.28
C THR A 489 -6.62 6.64 -1.80
N LYS A 490 -5.74 7.40 -1.13
CA LYS A 490 -5.53 7.32 0.32
C LYS A 490 -6.79 7.71 1.10
N VAL A 491 -7.48 8.78 0.70
CA VAL A 491 -8.80 9.15 1.26
C VAL A 491 -9.83 8.04 1.01
N GLU A 492 -9.87 7.51 -0.22
CA GLU A 492 -10.84 6.46 -0.56
C GLU A 492 -10.62 5.20 0.27
N TRP A 493 -9.35 4.79 0.46
CA TRP A 493 -9.04 3.65 1.31
C TRP A 493 -9.34 3.91 2.79
N GLY A 494 -9.08 5.12 3.27
CA GLY A 494 -9.45 5.54 4.61
C GLY A 494 -10.96 5.45 4.85
N LEU A 495 -11.78 5.89 3.88
CA LEU A 495 -13.25 5.75 3.94
C LEU A 495 -13.69 4.29 4.01
N VAL A 496 -13.04 3.40 3.25
CA VAL A 496 -13.28 1.96 3.31
C VAL A 496 -12.91 1.39 4.68
N SER A 497 -11.75 1.77 5.20
CA SER A 497 -11.26 1.34 6.53
C SER A 497 -12.17 1.83 7.66
N LEU A 498 -12.58 3.10 7.60
CA LEU A 498 -13.53 3.66 8.55
C LEU A 498 -14.88 2.94 8.49
N ALA A 499 -15.41 2.70 7.29
CA ALA A 499 -16.66 1.97 7.11
C ALA A 499 -16.58 0.54 7.65
N HIS A 500 -15.43 -0.15 7.51
CA HIS A 500 -15.18 -1.45 8.11
C HIS A 500 -15.26 -1.38 9.65
N ASN A 501 -14.55 -0.44 10.25
CA ASN A 501 -14.55 -0.25 11.71
C ASN A 501 -15.94 0.08 12.24
N LEU A 502 -16.66 0.99 11.59
CA LEU A 502 -18.01 1.39 12.01
C LEU A 502 -19.03 0.25 11.89
N ARG A 503 -18.96 -0.60 10.85
CA ARG A 503 -19.81 -1.81 10.76
C ARG A 503 -19.60 -2.74 11.95
N LYS A 504 -18.33 -3.00 12.27
CA LYS A 504 -17.97 -3.87 13.39
C LYS A 504 -18.42 -3.26 14.72
N TYR A 505 -18.21 -1.97 14.90
CA TYR A 505 -18.64 -1.24 16.09
C TYR A 505 -20.16 -1.26 16.27
N VAL A 506 -20.94 -0.99 15.21
CA VAL A 506 -22.41 -1.08 15.25
C VAL A 506 -22.87 -2.49 15.62
N ALA A 507 -22.27 -3.51 15.04
CA ALA A 507 -22.59 -4.90 15.36
C ALA A 507 -22.26 -5.24 16.84
N TYR A 508 -21.15 -4.74 17.36
CA TYR A 508 -20.79 -4.87 18.78
C TYR A 508 -21.81 -4.21 19.71
N LYS A 509 -22.19 -2.94 19.44
CA LYS A 509 -23.19 -2.21 20.24
C LYS A 509 -24.56 -2.89 20.21
N ALA A 510 -24.99 -3.44 19.08
CA ALA A 510 -26.24 -4.19 18.98
C ALA A 510 -26.23 -5.47 19.84
N LYS A 511 -25.11 -6.23 19.80
CA LYS A 511 -24.95 -7.43 20.64
C LYS A 511 -24.89 -7.10 22.14
N SER A 512 -24.22 -6.01 22.52
CA SER A 512 -24.12 -5.55 23.91
C SER A 512 -25.48 -5.18 24.47
N LYS A 513 -26.28 -4.39 23.72
CA LYS A 513 -27.65 -4.04 24.11
C LYS A 513 -28.55 -5.29 24.29
N HIS A 514 -28.43 -6.26 23.38
CA HIS A 514 -29.21 -7.50 23.47
C HIS A 514 -28.84 -8.32 24.71
N LYS A 515 -27.55 -8.46 25.04
CA LYS A 515 -27.08 -9.12 26.25
C LYS A 515 -27.57 -8.43 27.53
N GLN A 516 -27.54 -7.09 27.56
CA GLN A 516 -28.06 -6.31 28.69
C GLN A 516 -29.57 -6.52 28.88
N ALA A 517 -30.34 -6.48 27.79
CA ALA A 517 -31.78 -6.73 27.83
C ALA A 517 -32.11 -8.15 28.34
N GLN A 518 -31.38 -9.17 27.88
CA GLN A 518 -31.54 -10.56 28.38
C GLN A 518 -31.18 -10.67 29.86
N SER A 519 -30.12 -10.03 30.31
CA SER A 519 -29.72 -10.01 31.72
C SER A 519 -30.77 -9.35 32.61
N MET A 520 -31.34 -8.23 32.16
CA MET A 520 -32.43 -7.53 32.87
C MET A 520 -33.70 -8.37 32.94
N ALA A 521 -34.06 -9.08 31.86
CA ALA A 521 -35.21 -9.97 31.83
C ALA A 521 -35.03 -11.16 32.84
N LEU A 522 -33.83 -11.76 32.87
CA LEU A 522 -33.49 -12.84 33.83
C LEU A 522 -33.51 -12.39 35.30
N VAL A 523 -33.17 -11.12 35.57
CA VAL A 523 -33.25 -10.53 36.91
C VAL A 523 -34.70 -10.26 37.29
N ALA A 524 -35.54 -9.84 36.36
CA ALA A 524 -36.97 -9.58 36.58
C ALA A 524 -37.79 -10.86 36.78
N GLU A 525 -37.38 -12.00 36.25
CA GLU A 525 -38.03 -13.29 36.38
C GLU A 525 -37.68 -14.05 37.69
N LYS A 526 -36.72 -13.57 38.50
CA LYS A 526 -36.46 -14.18 39.82
C LYS A 526 -37.58 -13.78 40.77
N PRO A 527 -38.45 -14.74 41.22
CA PRO A 527 -39.48 -14.42 42.16
C PRO A 527 -38.84 -13.95 43.48
N ALA A 528 -39.39 -12.88 44.05
CA ALA A 528 -39.02 -12.45 45.39
C ALA A 528 -39.19 -13.66 46.33
N MET A 529 -38.10 -14.21 46.87
CA MET A 529 -38.17 -15.15 47.96
C MET A 529 -38.96 -14.49 49.09
N LYS A 530 -40.21 -14.93 49.27
CA LYS A 530 -40.97 -14.57 50.43
C LYS A 530 -40.19 -15.07 51.65
N SER A 531 -39.70 -14.12 52.44
CA SER A 531 -39.25 -14.39 53.80
C SER A 531 -40.44 -14.90 54.58
N ALA A 532 -40.54 -16.22 54.78
CA ALA A 532 -41.39 -16.83 55.80
C ALA A 532 -40.61 -16.75 57.12
N VAL A 533 -41.11 -15.94 58.02
CA VAL A 533 -40.81 -15.99 59.46
C VAL A 533 -41.77 -16.99 60.10
#